data_1f8356f860e5e40c73607d4a8aed15d0
#
_entry.id   1f8356f860e5e40c73607d4a8aed15d0
#
_cell.length_a   1.000
_cell.length_b   1.000
_cell.length_c   1.000
_cell.angle_alpha   90.00
_cell.angle_beta   90.00
_cell.angle_gamma   90.00
#
_symmetry.space_group_name_H-M   'P 1'
#
loop_
_entity.id
_entity.type
_entity.pdbx_description
1 polymer ?
#
loop_
_entity_poly.entity_id
_entity_poly.type
_entity_poly.pdbx_seq_one_letter_code
_entity_poly.pdbx_strand_id
1 'polypeptide(L)'
;MKSSKRKICQVLALLVSSIGATAAMAAGPVIQGGGSSLVAPTLGSVSNTATEIGLYGTANATFTYYSVGSGAGQNAFLNNQPTFFGAGVTGTVHFANSDAALSTAQLTAYKAGLGTTSGPLIQIPYIVTPITVPVVNGPAVTSTTTPQTTPGQAHSIALNDNDLCGIFSGKLTNWNQVVNPETGSAYALNAPIKVIYRSDGSGTTELLTRHLAAVCTTLNTQTGVTFVDSLTFTASFPGGAVPANFVAASGSGGVRTQLANLSSAGTSAVAYLSPDYTNTFLAPSSTVVTAAGALQLPVASLVNAKNGAYYAPTYANASTALGTVTPPTTKLLASNPANWVPNAGNPAAGYPVSGTSQIILSQCYANASVKSAVQDFLNKHYTNAGFVSIVHGNGFDTVPSNYQTAISNDFLSNASGFNLDIGNASVCTGTVTGR
;
A
#
# COMPACT_ATOMS: atom_id res chain seq x y z
N MET A 1 80.20 28.70 -25.26
CA MET A 1 80.22 29.14 -23.85
C MET A 1 79.23 28.31 -23.07
N LYS A 2 79.67 27.58 -22.09
CA LYS A 2 79.03 26.56 -21.30
C LYS A 2 78.27 27.16 -20.11
N SER A 3 77.29 26.41 -19.63
CA SER A 3 76.76 26.45 -18.26
C SER A 3 75.54 27.33 -17.99
N SER A 4 74.42 26.70 -17.86
CA SER A 4 73.57 26.72 -16.62
C SER A 4 72.24 25.96 -16.84
N LYS A 5 72.31 24.64 -16.81
CA LYS A 5 71.11 23.77 -16.75
C LYS A 5 71.24 22.82 -15.55
N ARG A 6 71.23 23.36 -14.34
CA ARG A 6 71.23 22.53 -13.12
C ARG A 6 70.75 23.28 -11.91
N LYS A 7 69.51 23.80 -11.88
CA LYS A 7 68.86 24.26 -10.62
C LYS A 7 67.32 24.34 -10.71
N ILE A 8 66.66 23.56 -11.60
CA ILE A 8 65.21 23.53 -11.69
C ILE A 8 64.57 22.17 -11.30
N CYS A 9 65.40 21.20 -10.86
CA CYS A 9 64.87 19.85 -10.51
C CYS A 9 64.76 19.53 -9.03
N GLN A 10 64.77 20.50 -8.12
CA GLN A 10 64.64 20.22 -6.68
C GLN A 10 63.50 20.92 -5.95
N VAL A 11 62.59 21.60 -6.62
CA VAL A 11 61.39 22.23 -5.99
C VAL A 11 60.08 21.57 -6.39
N LEU A 12 60.11 20.52 -7.20
CA LEU A 12 58.89 19.81 -7.64
C LEU A 12 58.61 18.48 -6.90
N ALA A 13 59.31 18.20 -5.80
CA ALA A 13 59.17 16.94 -5.06
C ALA A 13 58.53 17.06 -3.65
N LEU A 14 57.93 18.22 -3.31
CA LEU A 14 57.31 18.42 -1.99
C LEU A 14 55.86 18.95 -2.02
N LEU A 15 55.14 18.76 -3.13
CA LEU A 15 53.72 19.17 -3.25
C LEU A 15 52.78 18.01 -3.63
N VAL A 16 53.18 16.75 -3.40
CA VAL A 16 52.32 15.58 -3.66
C VAL A 16 52.20 14.70 -2.40
N SER A 17 51.93 15.28 -1.27
CA SER A 17 51.65 14.50 -0.06
C SER A 17 50.57 15.10 0.84
N SER A 18 49.58 15.77 0.24
CA SER A 18 48.32 16.07 0.92
C SER A 18 47.13 15.81 -0.02
N ILE A 19 47.14 14.71 -0.74
CA ILE A 19 45.88 14.11 -1.16
C ILE A 19 45.38 13.44 0.10
N GLY A 20 44.56 14.19 0.83
CA GLY A 20 43.79 13.65 1.95
C GLY A 20 43.12 12.36 1.47
N ALA A 21 43.39 11.28 2.15
CA ALA A 21 42.57 10.09 2.05
C ALA A 21 41.14 10.55 2.34
N THR A 22 40.36 10.88 1.32
CA THR A 22 38.94 10.85 1.39
C THR A 22 38.67 9.38 1.70
N ALA A 23 38.40 9.07 2.99
CA ALA A 23 37.88 7.80 3.36
C ALA A 23 36.69 7.59 2.42
N ALA A 24 36.80 6.66 1.49
CA ALA A 24 35.66 6.21 0.72
C ALA A 24 34.70 5.66 1.78
N MET A 25 33.72 6.47 2.15
CA MET A 25 32.62 6.00 3.01
C MET A 25 32.05 4.82 2.27
N ALA A 26 32.24 3.62 2.81
CA ALA A 26 31.64 2.43 2.23
C ALA A 26 30.16 2.73 2.07
N ALA A 27 29.65 2.58 0.85
CA ALA A 27 28.21 2.74 0.63
C ALA A 27 27.47 1.84 1.60
N GLY A 28 26.47 2.38 2.29
CA GLY A 28 25.63 1.61 3.23
C GLY A 28 24.98 0.42 2.52
N PRO A 29 24.44 -0.55 3.26
CA PRO A 29 23.82 -1.73 2.67
C PRO A 29 22.64 -1.34 1.77
N VAL A 30 22.41 -2.13 0.71
CA VAL A 30 21.19 -2.06 -0.08
C VAL A 30 20.11 -2.88 0.61
N ILE A 31 18.98 -2.26 0.90
CA ILE A 31 17.81 -2.88 1.54
C ILE A 31 16.71 -2.89 0.50
N GLN A 32 16.42 -4.08 -0.03
CA GLN A 32 15.42 -4.21 -1.07
C GLN A 32 14.13 -4.83 -0.55
N GLY A 33 13.02 -4.26 -0.98
CA GLY A 33 11.68 -4.74 -0.74
C GLY A 33 10.75 -4.39 -1.87
N GLY A 34 9.50 -4.82 -1.76
CA GLY A 34 8.50 -4.54 -2.78
C GLY A 34 7.15 -5.14 -2.39
N GLY A 35 6.22 -5.04 -3.29
CA GLY A 35 4.87 -5.58 -3.10
C GLY A 35 3.80 -4.58 -3.47
N SER A 36 2.94 -4.23 -2.51
CA SER A 36 1.77 -3.39 -2.74
C SER A 36 2.06 -2.18 -3.63
N SER A 37 1.32 -2.08 -4.73
CA SER A 37 1.37 -0.90 -5.61
C SER A 37 0.60 0.29 -5.01
N LEU A 38 -0.22 0.05 -3.98
CA LEU A 38 -0.95 1.08 -3.25
C LEU A 38 0.02 2.01 -2.51
N VAL A 39 0.99 1.48 -1.76
CA VAL A 39 1.95 2.29 -0.98
C VAL A 39 3.18 2.73 -1.79
N ALA A 40 3.30 2.29 -3.05
CA ALA A 40 4.48 2.56 -3.85
C ALA A 40 4.81 4.06 -4.03
N PRO A 41 3.85 4.98 -4.28
CA PRO A 41 4.12 6.41 -4.35
C PRO A 41 4.60 7.02 -3.02
N THR A 42 4.12 6.51 -1.90
CA THR A 42 4.52 6.95 -0.56
C THR A 42 5.96 6.51 -0.24
N LEU A 43 6.28 5.24 -0.47
CA LEU A 43 7.63 4.71 -0.29
C LEU A 43 8.61 5.36 -1.27
N GLY A 44 8.27 5.39 -2.56
CA GLY A 44 9.00 6.07 -3.61
C GLY A 44 10.41 5.56 -3.85
N SER A 45 11.38 6.48 -3.96
CA SER A 45 12.78 6.17 -4.29
C SER A 45 13.74 7.21 -3.72
N VAL A 46 15.02 6.85 -3.64
CA VAL A 46 16.10 7.72 -3.12
C VAL A 46 16.25 9.05 -3.90
N SER A 47 15.79 9.11 -5.13
CA SER A 47 15.87 10.32 -5.97
C SER A 47 14.73 11.32 -5.70
N ASN A 48 13.72 10.95 -4.92
CA ASN A 48 12.56 11.80 -4.66
C ASN A 48 12.36 12.03 -3.15
N THR A 49 12.84 13.17 -2.65
CA THR A 49 12.76 13.56 -1.23
C THR A 49 11.34 13.83 -0.73
N ALA A 50 10.34 13.87 -1.60
CA ALA A 50 8.92 13.92 -1.24
C ALA A 50 8.33 12.52 -0.96
N THR A 51 9.17 11.50 -0.85
CA THR A 51 8.82 10.12 -0.52
C THR A 51 9.62 9.64 0.68
N GLU A 52 9.16 8.59 1.36
CA GLU A 52 9.80 8.10 2.59
C GLU A 52 11.23 7.63 2.36
N ILE A 53 11.47 6.86 1.29
CA ILE A 53 12.82 6.40 0.92
C ILE A 53 13.72 7.59 0.54
N GLY A 54 13.19 8.56 -0.17
CA GLY A 54 13.94 9.76 -0.53
C GLY A 54 14.23 10.66 0.66
N LEU A 55 13.29 10.82 1.58
CA LEU A 55 13.48 11.56 2.83
C LEU A 55 14.47 10.85 3.77
N TYR A 56 14.43 9.51 3.81
CA TYR A 56 15.42 8.71 4.55
C TYR A 56 16.84 8.94 4.03
N GLY A 57 16.98 9.04 2.71
CA GLY A 57 18.25 9.25 2.03
C GLY A 57 19.14 8.00 1.97
N THR A 58 20.42 8.20 1.71
CA THR A 58 21.40 7.10 1.49
C THR A 58 22.55 7.07 2.50
N ALA A 59 22.52 7.93 3.52
CA ALA A 59 23.62 8.07 4.47
C ALA A 59 23.90 6.76 5.27
N ASN A 60 22.83 6.05 5.67
CA ASN A 60 22.96 4.83 6.48
C ASN A 60 22.71 3.55 5.67
N ALA A 61 21.85 3.62 4.65
CA ALA A 61 21.50 2.51 3.78
C ALA A 61 20.79 3.03 2.52
N THR A 62 20.77 2.24 1.47
CA THR A 62 19.98 2.53 0.26
C THR A 62 18.78 1.61 0.21
N PHE A 63 17.58 2.16 0.42
CA PHE A 63 16.34 1.42 0.25
C PHE A 63 15.90 1.42 -1.22
N THR A 64 15.37 0.28 -1.66
CA THR A 64 14.72 0.12 -2.97
C THR A 64 13.35 -0.51 -2.80
N TYR A 65 12.38 -0.07 -3.62
CA TYR A 65 11.02 -0.60 -3.59
C TYR A 65 10.54 -0.99 -4.99
N TYR A 66 10.01 -2.21 -5.12
CA TYR A 66 9.46 -2.76 -6.35
C TYR A 66 7.94 -2.83 -6.26
N SER A 67 7.26 -2.03 -7.08
CA SER A 67 5.80 -1.98 -7.14
C SER A 67 5.25 -3.11 -8.01
N VAL A 68 5.01 -4.28 -7.43
CA VAL A 68 4.65 -5.52 -8.16
C VAL A 68 3.33 -6.15 -7.72
N GLY A 69 2.62 -5.52 -6.77
CA GLY A 69 1.40 -6.04 -6.16
C GLY A 69 1.67 -6.87 -4.90
N SER A 70 0.69 -6.88 -3.99
CA SER A 70 0.80 -7.51 -2.67
C SER A 70 1.14 -9.00 -2.75
N GLY A 71 0.52 -9.75 -3.66
CA GLY A 71 0.77 -11.19 -3.81
C GLY A 71 2.20 -11.51 -4.23
N ALA A 72 2.77 -10.74 -5.18
CA ALA A 72 4.17 -10.90 -5.59
C ALA A 72 5.12 -10.50 -4.45
N GLY A 73 4.82 -9.43 -3.70
CA GLY A 73 5.58 -9.02 -2.53
C GLY A 73 5.60 -10.08 -1.43
N GLN A 74 4.44 -10.65 -1.09
CA GLN A 74 4.34 -11.77 -0.14
C GLN A 74 5.20 -12.95 -0.60
N ASN A 75 5.07 -13.37 -1.87
CA ASN A 75 5.84 -14.50 -2.40
C ASN A 75 7.35 -14.22 -2.40
N ALA A 76 7.77 -13.01 -2.77
CA ALA A 76 9.18 -12.61 -2.72
C ALA A 76 9.75 -12.76 -1.30
N PHE A 77 9.01 -12.24 -0.31
CA PHE A 77 9.47 -12.28 1.08
C PHE A 77 9.42 -13.70 1.66
N LEU A 78 8.30 -14.41 1.52
CA LEU A 78 8.10 -15.73 2.12
C LEU A 78 9.08 -16.79 1.60
N ASN A 79 9.57 -16.62 0.36
CA ASN A 79 10.51 -17.53 -0.29
C ASN A 79 11.95 -16.97 -0.36
N ASN A 80 12.17 -15.73 0.11
CA ASN A 80 13.42 -14.98 -0.12
C ASN A 80 13.83 -15.00 -1.61
N GLN A 81 12.86 -14.79 -2.50
CA GLN A 81 13.05 -14.92 -3.94
C GLN A 81 12.82 -13.58 -4.66
N PRO A 82 13.89 -12.81 -4.92
CA PRO A 82 13.79 -11.46 -5.47
C PRO A 82 13.28 -11.42 -6.92
N THR A 83 13.29 -12.54 -7.65
CA THR A 83 12.74 -12.62 -9.01
C THR A 83 11.23 -12.35 -9.10
N PHE A 84 10.49 -12.42 -7.98
CA PHE A 84 9.12 -11.94 -7.92
C PHE A 84 9.01 -10.40 -8.02
N PHE A 85 10.10 -9.67 -7.80
CA PHE A 85 10.17 -8.23 -8.02
C PHE A 85 10.45 -7.86 -9.48
N GLY A 86 10.95 -8.80 -10.27
CA GLY A 86 11.24 -8.63 -11.69
C GLY A 86 12.34 -9.59 -12.17
N ALA A 87 12.32 -9.89 -13.47
CA ALA A 87 13.33 -10.72 -14.08
C ALA A 87 14.73 -10.07 -13.90
N GLY A 88 15.69 -10.84 -13.41
CA GLY A 88 17.05 -10.37 -13.17
C GLY A 88 17.29 -9.63 -11.85
N VAL A 89 16.26 -9.41 -11.03
CA VAL A 89 16.45 -8.91 -9.65
C VAL A 89 17.09 -10.02 -8.82
N THR A 90 18.16 -9.68 -8.12
CA THR A 90 18.98 -10.62 -7.30
C THR A 90 19.19 -10.08 -5.89
N GLY A 91 19.75 -10.89 -5.01
CA GLY A 91 20.03 -10.53 -3.62
C GLY A 91 18.94 -10.96 -2.64
N THR A 92 19.00 -10.45 -1.42
CA THR A 92 18.08 -10.81 -0.34
C THR A 92 16.85 -9.91 -0.36
N VAL A 93 15.67 -10.50 -0.14
CA VAL A 93 14.43 -9.76 0.09
C VAL A 93 14.33 -9.40 1.57
N HIS A 94 14.52 -8.13 1.91
CA HIS A 94 14.59 -7.68 3.30
C HIS A 94 13.21 -7.36 3.89
N PHE A 95 12.29 -6.84 3.08
CA PHE A 95 10.92 -6.52 3.50
C PHE A 95 9.92 -6.67 2.35
N ALA A 96 8.65 -6.69 2.67
CA ALA A 96 7.57 -6.55 1.69
C ALA A 96 6.45 -5.68 2.26
N ASN A 97 5.67 -5.02 1.39
CA ASN A 97 4.41 -4.40 1.78
C ASN A 97 3.23 -5.12 1.11
N SER A 98 2.16 -5.28 1.87
CA SER A 98 0.95 -5.94 1.41
C SER A 98 -0.28 -5.35 2.09
N ASP A 99 -1.31 -4.98 1.32
CA ASP A 99 -2.57 -4.53 1.90
C ASP A 99 -3.43 -5.73 2.34
N ALA A 100 -2.99 -6.93 1.96
CA ALA A 100 -3.55 -8.21 2.37
C ALA A 100 -2.73 -8.81 3.52
N ALA A 101 -3.42 -9.33 4.53
CA ALA A 101 -2.77 -10.09 5.57
C ALA A 101 -2.23 -11.43 5.06
N LEU A 102 -1.13 -11.91 5.65
CA LEU A 102 -0.67 -13.26 5.42
C LEU A 102 -1.69 -14.26 6.01
N SER A 103 -2.03 -15.26 5.22
CA SER A 103 -2.92 -16.34 5.67
C SER A 103 -2.24 -17.25 6.71
N THR A 104 -3.03 -17.93 7.51
CA THR A 104 -2.54 -18.94 8.46
C THR A 104 -1.68 -20.01 7.78
N ALA A 105 -2.04 -20.42 6.55
CA ALA A 105 -1.26 -21.39 5.79
C ALA A 105 0.13 -20.85 5.42
N GLN A 106 0.22 -19.59 4.97
CA GLN A 106 1.49 -18.92 4.66
C GLN A 106 2.37 -18.77 5.90
N LEU A 107 1.79 -18.33 7.03
CA LEU A 107 2.51 -18.21 8.30
C LEU A 107 3.05 -19.56 8.79
N THR A 108 2.26 -20.60 8.69
CA THR A 108 2.66 -21.97 9.08
C THR A 108 3.79 -22.49 8.17
N ALA A 109 3.64 -22.32 6.86
CA ALA A 109 4.65 -22.75 5.89
C ALA A 109 5.99 -22.01 6.08
N TYR A 110 5.94 -20.68 6.27
CA TYR A 110 7.13 -19.89 6.53
C TYR A 110 7.84 -20.34 7.82
N LYS A 111 7.08 -20.53 8.91
CA LYS A 111 7.63 -20.99 10.20
C LYS A 111 8.32 -22.35 10.09
N ALA A 112 7.74 -23.28 9.33
CA ALA A 112 8.32 -24.61 9.12
C ALA A 112 9.48 -24.64 8.12
N GLY A 113 9.54 -23.68 7.22
CA GLY A 113 10.55 -23.54 6.16
C GLY A 113 11.61 -22.48 6.50
N LEU A 114 11.57 -21.37 5.75
CA LEU A 114 12.58 -20.31 5.80
C LEU A 114 12.73 -19.66 7.19
N GLY A 115 11.67 -19.68 8.01
CA GLY A 115 11.69 -19.15 9.38
C GLY A 115 12.68 -19.89 10.30
N THR A 116 13.07 -21.12 9.99
CA THR A 116 14.06 -21.90 10.78
C THR A 116 15.48 -21.33 10.69
N THR A 117 15.79 -20.60 9.63
CA THR A 117 17.11 -19.99 9.41
C THR A 117 17.05 -18.46 9.37
N SER A 118 16.00 -17.89 8.80
CA SER A 118 15.81 -16.43 8.72
C SER A 118 15.18 -15.82 9.98
N GLY A 119 14.67 -16.66 10.90
CA GLY A 119 13.99 -16.21 12.12
C GLY A 119 12.51 -15.92 11.92
N PRO A 120 11.81 -15.56 13.01
CA PRO A 120 10.39 -15.25 12.98
C PRO A 120 10.07 -14.11 12.01
N LEU A 121 8.88 -14.20 11.43
CA LEU A 121 8.30 -13.15 10.58
C LEU A 121 7.54 -12.16 11.46
N ILE A 122 7.70 -10.88 11.17
CA ILE A 122 6.93 -9.76 11.71
C ILE A 122 6.00 -9.27 10.62
N GLN A 123 4.70 -9.11 10.90
CA GLN A 123 3.72 -8.42 10.07
C GLN A 123 3.02 -7.39 10.95
N ILE A 124 3.14 -6.13 10.62
CA ILE A 124 2.58 -5.01 11.39
C ILE A 124 1.91 -4.00 10.46
N PRO A 125 0.87 -3.28 10.91
CA PRO A 125 0.22 -2.26 10.09
C PRO A 125 1.19 -1.11 9.81
N TYR A 126 1.24 -0.70 8.56
CA TYR A 126 2.11 0.37 8.04
C TYR A 126 1.34 1.67 7.91
N ILE A 127 0.20 1.64 7.21
CA ILE A 127 -0.70 2.77 7.03
C ILE A 127 -2.16 2.35 7.14
N VAL A 128 -3.06 3.32 7.37
CA VAL A 128 -4.51 3.19 7.21
C VAL A 128 -4.91 3.80 5.87
N THR A 129 -5.78 3.13 5.11
CA THR A 129 -6.15 3.54 3.76
C THR A 129 -7.64 3.38 3.49
N PRO A 130 -8.29 4.35 2.81
CA PRO A 130 -9.54 4.10 2.10
C PRO A 130 -9.22 3.47 0.73
N ILE A 131 -10.16 2.73 0.15
CA ILE A 131 -10.12 2.31 -1.24
C ILE A 131 -11.17 3.11 -2.00
N THR A 132 -10.72 4.02 -2.84
CA THR A 132 -11.58 4.90 -3.62
C THR A 132 -12.31 4.14 -4.73
N VAL A 133 -13.47 4.64 -5.12
CA VAL A 133 -14.24 4.15 -6.28
C VAL A 133 -14.25 5.25 -7.34
N PRO A 134 -13.23 5.32 -8.21
CA PRO A 134 -13.21 6.28 -9.30
C PRO A 134 -14.25 5.92 -10.36
N VAL A 135 -14.87 6.97 -10.92
CA VAL A 135 -15.91 6.88 -11.94
C VAL A 135 -15.57 7.86 -13.06
N VAL A 136 -15.35 7.37 -14.27
CA VAL A 136 -15.13 8.21 -15.43
C VAL A 136 -16.34 8.16 -16.37
N ASN A 137 -16.69 9.29 -16.99
CA ASN A 137 -17.88 9.45 -17.85
C ASN A 137 -19.15 8.89 -17.20
N GLY A 138 -19.28 9.06 -15.88
CA GLY A 138 -20.43 8.65 -15.10
C GLY A 138 -21.56 9.68 -15.10
N PRO A 139 -22.58 9.48 -14.24
CA PRO A 139 -23.68 10.42 -14.08
C PRO A 139 -23.21 11.83 -13.69
N ALA A 140 -23.95 12.84 -14.11
CA ALA A 140 -23.75 14.21 -13.64
C ALA A 140 -23.95 14.29 -12.11
N VAL A 141 -23.12 15.08 -11.44
CA VAL A 141 -23.27 15.38 -10.03
C VAL A 141 -24.40 16.39 -9.86
N THR A 142 -25.52 15.95 -9.30
CA THR A 142 -26.70 16.79 -9.00
C THR A 142 -26.94 16.98 -7.50
N SER A 143 -26.15 16.32 -6.68
CA SER A 143 -26.21 16.39 -5.22
C SER A 143 -25.92 17.78 -4.68
N THR A 144 -26.54 18.11 -3.55
CA THR A 144 -26.26 19.29 -2.72
C THR A 144 -25.83 18.92 -1.31
N THR A 145 -25.74 17.61 -0.99
CA THR A 145 -25.50 17.09 0.35
C THR A 145 -24.29 16.13 0.45
N THR A 146 -23.91 15.45 -0.66
CA THR A 146 -22.77 14.55 -0.66
C THR A 146 -21.46 15.30 -0.47
N PRO A 147 -20.46 14.70 0.17
CA PRO A 147 -19.18 15.37 0.37
C PRO A 147 -18.42 15.58 -0.95
N GLN A 148 -17.54 16.57 -0.94
CA GLN A 148 -16.56 16.75 -2.02
C GLN A 148 -15.59 15.55 -2.04
N THR A 149 -15.33 15.03 -3.24
CA THR A 149 -14.35 13.95 -3.48
C THR A 149 -13.42 14.26 -4.64
N THR A 150 -13.72 15.30 -5.43
CA THR A 150 -13.03 15.62 -6.68
C THR A 150 -12.70 17.10 -6.71
N PRO A 151 -11.50 17.51 -7.18
CA PRO A 151 -11.16 18.93 -7.31
C PRO A 151 -12.18 19.68 -8.18
N GLY A 152 -12.60 20.85 -7.72
CA GLY A 152 -13.51 21.73 -8.48
C GLY A 152 -14.98 21.29 -8.51
N GLN A 153 -15.35 20.19 -7.87
CA GLN A 153 -16.74 19.74 -7.70
C GLN A 153 -17.10 19.79 -6.20
N ALA A 154 -18.07 20.64 -5.84
CA ALA A 154 -18.48 20.78 -4.44
C ALA A 154 -19.07 19.50 -3.83
N HIS A 155 -19.66 18.66 -4.66
CA HIS A 155 -20.31 17.41 -4.30
C HIS A 155 -19.86 16.28 -5.22
N SER A 156 -20.29 15.05 -4.94
CA SER A 156 -19.96 13.84 -5.69
C SER A 156 -21.20 13.03 -6.02
N ILE A 157 -21.10 12.11 -6.97
CA ILE A 157 -22.08 11.01 -7.04
C ILE A 157 -21.91 10.14 -5.80
N ALA A 158 -22.99 9.49 -5.35
CA ALA A 158 -22.98 8.58 -4.23
C ALA A 158 -23.28 7.15 -4.70
N LEU A 159 -22.67 6.18 -4.03
CA LEU A 159 -22.97 4.76 -4.21
C LEU A 159 -23.18 4.13 -2.82
N ASN A 160 -24.09 3.16 -2.75
CA ASN A 160 -24.31 2.35 -1.55
C ASN A 160 -23.82 0.91 -1.77
N ASP A 161 -23.95 0.07 -0.74
CA ASP A 161 -23.51 -1.33 -0.81
C ASP A 161 -24.21 -2.13 -1.92
N ASN A 162 -25.50 -1.87 -2.19
CA ASN A 162 -26.23 -2.55 -3.27
C ASN A 162 -25.68 -2.17 -4.64
N ASP A 163 -25.30 -0.91 -4.83
CA ASP A 163 -24.68 -0.43 -6.07
C ASP A 163 -23.31 -1.06 -6.26
N LEU A 164 -22.47 -1.07 -5.21
CA LEU A 164 -21.15 -1.70 -5.25
C LEU A 164 -21.27 -3.21 -5.55
N CYS A 165 -22.13 -3.93 -4.83
CA CYS A 165 -22.37 -5.35 -5.06
C CYS A 165 -22.85 -5.62 -6.50
N GLY A 166 -23.77 -4.80 -6.99
CA GLY A 166 -24.32 -4.94 -8.34
C GLY A 166 -23.31 -4.63 -9.43
N ILE A 167 -22.56 -3.54 -9.32
CA ILE A 167 -21.55 -3.13 -10.30
C ILE A 167 -20.40 -4.15 -10.32
N PHE A 168 -19.78 -4.44 -9.18
CA PHE A 168 -18.61 -5.32 -9.09
C PHE A 168 -18.94 -6.81 -9.28
N SER A 169 -20.19 -7.23 -9.24
CA SER A 169 -20.61 -8.57 -9.66
C SER A 169 -21.00 -8.65 -11.14
N GLY A 170 -21.23 -7.52 -11.79
CA GLY A 170 -21.76 -7.47 -13.18
C GLY A 170 -23.28 -7.59 -13.27
N LYS A 171 -24.02 -7.49 -12.18
CA LYS A 171 -25.49 -7.42 -12.17
C LYS A 171 -25.99 -6.09 -12.72
N LEU A 172 -25.35 -4.99 -12.33
CA LEU A 172 -25.62 -3.65 -12.84
C LEU A 172 -24.59 -3.30 -13.92
N THR A 173 -25.04 -3.26 -15.17
CA THR A 173 -24.19 -3.05 -16.35
C THR A 173 -24.40 -1.72 -17.05
N ASN A 174 -25.38 -0.93 -16.56
CA ASN A 174 -25.72 0.38 -17.09
C ASN A 174 -26.08 1.33 -15.95
N TRP A 175 -25.75 2.62 -16.07
CA TRP A 175 -26.01 3.60 -15.02
C TRP A 175 -27.50 3.78 -14.70
N ASN A 176 -28.40 3.61 -15.67
CA ASN A 176 -29.84 3.67 -15.43
C ASN A 176 -30.39 2.46 -14.64
N GLN A 177 -29.54 1.54 -14.22
CA GLN A 177 -29.85 0.45 -13.28
C GLN A 177 -29.31 0.73 -11.86
N VAL A 178 -28.39 1.69 -11.73
CA VAL A 178 -27.75 2.07 -10.47
C VAL A 178 -28.65 3.07 -9.75
N VAL A 179 -28.94 2.81 -8.50
CA VAL A 179 -29.85 3.69 -7.70
C VAL A 179 -29.03 4.82 -7.08
N ASN A 180 -29.46 6.07 -7.29
CA ASN A 180 -28.92 7.19 -6.53
C ASN A 180 -29.43 7.13 -5.07
N PRO A 181 -28.56 6.93 -4.07
CA PRO A 181 -28.98 6.76 -2.68
C PRO A 181 -29.69 7.98 -2.09
N GLU A 182 -29.48 9.18 -2.64
CA GLU A 182 -30.12 10.42 -2.15
C GLU A 182 -31.59 10.52 -2.58
N THR A 183 -31.91 10.03 -3.77
CA THR A 183 -33.26 10.17 -4.35
C THR A 183 -34.06 8.88 -4.33
N GLY A 184 -33.39 7.73 -4.13
CA GLY A 184 -33.99 6.40 -4.27
C GLY A 184 -34.39 6.03 -5.70
N SER A 185 -34.03 6.84 -6.70
CA SER A 185 -34.30 6.64 -8.13
C SER A 185 -33.03 6.26 -8.87
N ALA A 186 -33.17 5.55 -9.99
CA ALA A 186 -32.01 5.26 -10.85
C ALA A 186 -31.37 6.55 -11.39
N TYR A 187 -30.06 6.53 -11.59
CA TYR A 187 -29.38 7.62 -12.28
C TYR A 187 -29.92 7.78 -13.70
N ALA A 188 -30.05 9.03 -14.17
CA ALA A 188 -30.67 9.31 -15.46
C ALA A 188 -29.78 8.95 -16.68
N LEU A 189 -28.47 8.71 -16.45
CA LEU A 189 -27.52 8.40 -17.52
C LEU A 189 -27.78 6.99 -18.06
N ASN A 190 -28.08 6.89 -19.37
CA ASN A 190 -28.14 5.61 -20.07
C ASN A 190 -26.79 5.35 -20.76
N ALA A 191 -25.86 4.79 -20.04
CA ALA A 191 -24.52 4.43 -20.55
C ALA A 191 -24.06 3.10 -19.93
N PRO A 192 -23.54 2.18 -20.76
CA PRO A 192 -22.95 0.92 -20.28
C PRO A 192 -21.74 1.18 -19.39
N ILE A 193 -21.61 0.40 -18.31
CA ILE A 193 -20.51 0.51 -17.35
C ILE A 193 -19.43 -0.52 -17.71
N LYS A 194 -18.19 -0.08 -17.91
CA LYS A 194 -17.00 -0.94 -17.85
C LYS A 194 -16.50 -1.01 -16.42
N VAL A 195 -16.16 -2.21 -15.95
CA VAL A 195 -15.58 -2.42 -14.62
C VAL A 195 -14.12 -2.80 -14.78
N ILE A 196 -13.20 -1.99 -14.22
CA ILE A 196 -11.77 -2.30 -14.26
C ILE A 196 -11.39 -3.01 -12.97
N TYR A 197 -10.76 -4.17 -13.10
CA TYR A 197 -10.33 -4.98 -11.97
C TYR A 197 -8.85 -5.35 -12.05
N ARG A 198 -8.25 -5.67 -10.92
CA ARG A 198 -6.86 -6.11 -10.80
C ARG A 198 -6.71 -7.56 -11.26
N SER A 199 -5.85 -7.79 -12.24
CA SER A 199 -5.51 -9.13 -12.74
C SER A 199 -4.35 -9.79 -11.98
N ASP A 200 -3.59 -9.01 -11.22
CA ASP A 200 -2.52 -9.46 -10.33
C ASP A 200 -3.04 -9.74 -8.90
N GLY A 201 -2.24 -10.41 -8.09
CA GLY A 201 -2.54 -10.59 -6.67
C GLY A 201 -2.43 -9.27 -5.92
N SER A 202 -3.57 -8.67 -5.59
CA SER A 202 -3.70 -7.30 -5.12
C SER A 202 -4.31 -7.20 -3.74
N GLY A 203 -3.62 -6.55 -2.79
CA GLY A 203 -4.20 -6.21 -1.50
C GLY A 203 -5.31 -5.16 -1.60
N THR A 204 -5.22 -4.24 -2.55
CA THR A 204 -6.34 -3.32 -2.86
C THR A 204 -7.61 -4.08 -3.25
N THR A 205 -7.46 -5.18 -4.00
CA THR A 205 -8.56 -6.11 -4.28
C THR A 205 -9.08 -6.75 -3.01
N GLU A 206 -8.19 -7.24 -2.13
CA GLU A 206 -8.60 -7.88 -0.88
C GLU A 206 -9.39 -6.92 0.00
N LEU A 207 -8.96 -5.66 0.16
CA LEU A 207 -9.70 -4.67 0.95
C LEU A 207 -11.10 -4.39 0.38
N LEU A 208 -11.25 -4.29 -0.95
CA LEU A 208 -12.56 -4.18 -1.59
C LEU A 208 -13.40 -5.45 -1.37
N THR A 209 -12.86 -6.62 -1.70
CA THR A 209 -13.60 -7.89 -1.64
C THR A 209 -13.95 -8.30 -0.22
N ARG A 210 -13.14 -7.91 0.78
CA ARG A 210 -13.47 -8.05 2.21
C ARG A 210 -14.76 -7.31 2.56
N HIS A 211 -14.89 -6.04 2.13
CA HIS A 211 -16.12 -5.29 2.30
C HIS A 211 -17.29 -5.94 1.56
N LEU A 212 -17.11 -6.26 0.27
CA LEU A 212 -18.15 -6.87 -0.53
C LEU A 212 -18.60 -8.24 0.03
N ALA A 213 -17.67 -9.05 0.54
CA ALA A 213 -17.99 -10.33 1.19
C ALA A 213 -18.83 -10.15 2.47
N ALA A 214 -18.65 -9.01 3.17
CA ALA A 214 -19.40 -8.72 4.40
C ALA A 214 -20.80 -8.15 4.14
N VAL A 215 -21.04 -7.50 2.98
CA VAL A 215 -22.30 -6.76 2.73
C VAL A 215 -23.12 -7.29 1.56
N CYS A 216 -22.52 -8.02 0.62
CA CYS A 216 -23.22 -8.52 -0.55
C CYS A 216 -23.95 -9.83 -0.28
N THR A 217 -25.10 -9.97 -0.93
CA THR A 217 -25.97 -11.13 -0.85
C THR A 217 -26.39 -11.60 -2.25
N THR A 218 -27.02 -12.74 -2.37
CA THR A 218 -27.58 -13.22 -3.63
C THR A 218 -28.66 -12.29 -4.23
N LEU A 219 -29.22 -11.39 -3.44
CA LEU A 219 -30.23 -10.43 -3.89
C LEU A 219 -29.63 -9.26 -4.64
N ASN A 220 -28.39 -8.85 -4.31
CA ASN A 220 -27.74 -7.67 -4.87
C ASN A 220 -26.52 -8.00 -5.76
N THR A 221 -26.17 -9.29 -5.93
CA THR A 221 -25.11 -9.76 -6.85
C THR A 221 -25.67 -10.41 -8.09
N GLN A 222 -24.84 -10.54 -9.13
CA GLN A 222 -25.11 -11.40 -10.30
C GLN A 222 -25.22 -12.85 -9.84
N THR A 223 -26.14 -13.61 -10.45
CA THR A 223 -26.34 -15.03 -10.16
C THR A 223 -25.03 -15.81 -10.27
N GLY A 224 -24.72 -16.59 -9.25
CA GLY A 224 -23.51 -17.40 -9.14
C GLY A 224 -22.26 -16.65 -8.63
N VAL A 225 -22.28 -15.32 -8.51
CA VAL A 225 -21.18 -14.56 -7.92
C VAL A 225 -21.32 -14.51 -6.41
N THR A 226 -20.25 -14.91 -5.71
CA THR A 226 -20.13 -14.80 -4.25
C THR A 226 -18.80 -14.14 -3.92
N PHE A 227 -18.83 -12.94 -3.37
CA PHE A 227 -17.59 -12.27 -3.00
C PHE A 227 -16.88 -12.99 -1.86
N VAL A 228 -15.57 -13.16 -2.04
CA VAL A 228 -14.67 -13.76 -1.04
C VAL A 228 -13.51 -12.80 -0.76
N ASP A 229 -13.11 -12.69 0.49
CA ASP A 229 -11.94 -11.92 0.92
C ASP A 229 -10.67 -12.54 0.28
N SER A 230 -10.14 -11.90 -0.76
CA SER A 230 -9.10 -12.50 -1.60
C SER A 230 -8.24 -11.46 -2.32
N LEU A 231 -6.95 -11.77 -2.45
CA LEU A 231 -6.02 -11.06 -3.34
C LEU A 231 -6.43 -11.12 -4.83
N THR A 232 -7.23 -12.13 -5.21
CA THR A 232 -7.60 -12.43 -6.60
C THR A 232 -9.05 -12.08 -6.83
N PHE A 233 -9.32 -11.03 -7.62
CA PHE A 233 -10.69 -10.57 -7.89
C PHE A 233 -11.58 -11.66 -8.50
N THR A 234 -11.02 -12.42 -9.44
CA THR A 234 -11.75 -13.48 -10.15
C THR A 234 -12.13 -14.68 -9.29
N ALA A 235 -11.57 -14.80 -8.07
CA ALA A 235 -11.94 -15.86 -7.12
C ALA A 235 -13.42 -15.77 -6.66
N SER A 236 -14.05 -14.59 -6.80
CA SER A 236 -15.47 -14.38 -6.50
C SER A 236 -16.42 -14.87 -7.59
N PHE A 237 -15.91 -15.26 -8.75
CA PHE A 237 -16.70 -15.62 -9.93
C PHE A 237 -16.63 -17.11 -10.24
N PRO A 238 -17.73 -17.71 -10.72
CA PRO A 238 -17.74 -19.14 -11.11
C PRO A 238 -16.63 -19.45 -12.12
N GLY A 239 -15.75 -20.40 -11.79
CA GLY A 239 -14.62 -20.78 -12.64
C GLY A 239 -13.63 -19.64 -12.93
N GLY A 240 -13.67 -18.55 -12.17
CA GLY A 240 -12.82 -17.38 -12.40
C GLY A 240 -13.21 -16.50 -13.60
N ALA A 241 -14.36 -16.76 -14.21
CA ALA A 241 -14.82 -16.09 -15.43
C ALA A 241 -15.62 -14.82 -15.09
N VAL A 242 -15.04 -13.65 -15.35
CA VAL A 242 -15.72 -12.36 -15.16
C VAL A 242 -16.62 -11.99 -16.35
N PRO A 243 -17.65 -11.13 -16.16
CA PRO A 243 -18.51 -10.64 -17.26
C PRO A 243 -17.72 -9.91 -18.36
N ALA A 244 -18.26 -9.89 -19.59
CA ALA A 244 -17.60 -9.30 -20.77
C ALA A 244 -17.37 -7.78 -20.72
N ASN A 245 -18.07 -7.07 -19.83
CA ASN A 245 -17.85 -5.63 -19.58
C ASN A 245 -16.72 -5.36 -18.59
N PHE A 246 -16.04 -6.39 -18.07
CA PHE A 246 -14.91 -6.23 -17.16
C PHE A 246 -13.59 -6.14 -17.94
N VAL A 247 -12.69 -5.28 -17.46
CA VAL A 247 -11.38 -5.00 -18.07
C VAL A 247 -10.29 -5.30 -17.06
N ALA A 248 -9.41 -6.21 -17.39
CA ALA A 248 -8.27 -6.58 -16.54
C ALA A 248 -7.16 -5.51 -16.59
N ALA A 249 -6.54 -5.21 -15.45
CA ALA A 249 -5.40 -4.31 -15.37
C ALA A 249 -4.42 -4.78 -14.27
N SER A 250 -3.12 -4.71 -14.54
CA SER A 250 -2.09 -5.09 -13.57
C SER A 250 -1.57 -3.88 -12.81
N GLY A 251 -1.51 -3.98 -11.49
CA GLY A 251 -1.05 -2.91 -10.60
C GLY A 251 -1.99 -1.69 -10.56
N SER A 252 -1.82 -0.81 -9.57
CA SER A 252 -2.62 0.42 -9.45
C SER A 252 -2.39 1.36 -10.63
N GLY A 253 -1.17 1.44 -11.15
CA GLY A 253 -0.83 2.22 -12.34
C GLY A 253 -1.55 1.74 -13.60
N GLY A 254 -1.69 0.40 -13.78
CA GLY A 254 -2.44 -0.19 -14.88
C GLY A 254 -3.93 0.14 -14.83
N VAL A 255 -4.56 0.06 -13.64
CA VAL A 255 -5.95 0.45 -13.44
C VAL A 255 -6.16 1.93 -13.80
N ARG A 256 -5.26 2.82 -13.30
CA ARG A 256 -5.31 4.25 -13.64
C ARG A 256 -5.19 4.49 -15.14
N THR A 257 -4.28 3.80 -15.82
CA THR A 257 -4.09 3.92 -17.27
C THR A 257 -5.35 3.50 -18.04
N GLN A 258 -5.99 2.40 -17.64
CA GLN A 258 -7.26 1.97 -18.26
C GLN A 258 -8.39 2.99 -18.04
N LEU A 259 -8.51 3.56 -16.83
CA LEU A 259 -9.48 4.62 -16.56
C LEU A 259 -9.23 5.85 -17.45
N ALA A 260 -7.97 6.26 -17.61
CA ALA A 260 -7.61 7.39 -18.47
C ALA A 260 -7.98 7.13 -19.95
N ASN A 261 -7.69 5.92 -20.45
CA ASN A 261 -8.01 5.51 -21.82
C ASN A 261 -9.53 5.50 -22.05
N LEU A 262 -10.30 4.90 -21.14
CA LEU A 262 -11.77 4.87 -21.24
C LEU A 262 -12.39 6.25 -21.07
N SER A 263 -11.83 7.09 -20.18
CA SER A 263 -12.24 8.49 -20.03
C SER A 263 -12.08 9.28 -21.33
N SER A 264 -10.93 9.17 -21.99
CA SER A 264 -10.64 9.83 -23.26
C SER A 264 -11.51 9.32 -24.41
N ALA A 265 -11.91 8.04 -24.35
CA ALA A 265 -12.80 7.42 -25.34
C ALA A 265 -14.29 7.74 -25.10
N GLY A 266 -14.65 8.53 -24.09
CA GLY A 266 -16.05 8.80 -23.72
C GLY A 266 -16.79 7.58 -23.17
N THR A 267 -16.08 6.50 -22.81
CA THR A 267 -16.68 5.27 -22.28
C THR A 267 -16.79 5.36 -20.76
N SER A 268 -18.00 5.07 -20.25
CA SER A 268 -18.21 5.07 -18.80
C SER A 268 -17.55 3.87 -18.13
N ALA A 269 -16.82 4.13 -17.04
CA ALA A 269 -16.15 3.07 -16.31
C ALA A 269 -16.09 3.36 -14.80
N VAL A 270 -16.04 2.25 -14.04
CA VAL A 270 -15.85 2.21 -12.59
C VAL A 270 -14.66 1.31 -12.27
N ALA A 271 -13.88 1.67 -11.25
CA ALA A 271 -12.77 0.86 -10.75
C ALA A 271 -12.65 1.01 -9.23
N TYR A 272 -11.62 0.40 -8.66
CA TYR A 272 -11.18 0.60 -7.29
C TYR A 272 -9.67 0.89 -7.27
N LEU A 273 -9.28 1.91 -6.52
CA LEU A 273 -7.90 2.41 -6.42
C LEU A 273 -7.64 3.02 -5.04
N SER A 274 -6.39 3.13 -4.68
CA SER A 274 -5.97 3.96 -3.54
C SER A 274 -6.04 5.46 -3.89
N PRO A 275 -6.16 6.35 -2.88
CA PRO A 275 -6.31 7.79 -3.10
C PRO A 275 -5.13 8.42 -3.86
N ASP A 276 -3.91 7.96 -3.65
CA ASP A 276 -2.69 8.44 -4.31
C ASP A 276 -2.66 8.23 -5.83
N TYR A 277 -3.55 7.38 -6.36
CA TYR A 277 -3.74 7.14 -7.79
C TYR A 277 -4.96 7.84 -8.37
N THR A 278 -5.76 8.60 -7.60
CA THR A 278 -7.02 9.17 -8.09
C THR A 278 -6.95 10.65 -8.40
N ASN A 279 -6.78 11.53 -7.43
CA ASN A 279 -6.77 12.97 -7.67
C ASN A 279 -6.07 13.76 -6.56
N THR A 280 -5.72 15.02 -6.84
CA THR A 280 -5.02 15.91 -5.90
C THR A 280 -5.84 16.33 -4.70
N PHE A 281 -7.18 16.26 -4.74
CA PHE A 281 -8.02 16.58 -3.58
C PHE A 281 -7.81 15.54 -2.47
N LEU A 282 -7.74 14.26 -2.83
CA LEU A 282 -7.58 13.17 -1.89
C LEU A 282 -6.12 12.91 -1.51
N ALA A 283 -5.19 13.18 -2.43
CA ALA A 283 -3.76 12.90 -2.28
C ALA A 283 -2.91 14.07 -2.79
N PRO A 284 -2.89 15.21 -2.08
CA PRO A 284 -2.34 16.47 -2.60
C PRO A 284 -0.83 16.45 -2.85
N SER A 285 -0.10 15.46 -2.36
CA SER A 285 1.36 15.35 -2.53
C SER A 285 1.78 14.10 -3.31
N SER A 286 0.83 13.26 -3.75
CA SER A 286 1.16 12.05 -4.51
C SER A 286 1.84 12.38 -5.84
N THR A 287 2.98 11.76 -6.08
CA THR A 287 3.77 11.94 -7.32
C THR A 287 3.02 11.46 -8.58
N VAL A 288 2.01 10.61 -8.41
CA VAL A 288 1.20 10.09 -9.52
C VAL A 288 0.20 11.13 -10.02
N VAL A 289 -0.51 11.80 -9.09
CA VAL A 289 -1.63 12.70 -9.42
C VAL A 289 -1.22 14.16 -9.52
N THR A 290 -0.06 14.52 -8.98
CA THR A 290 0.52 15.86 -9.09
C THR A 290 1.47 16.04 -10.27
N ALA A 291 1.80 14.94 -10.97
CA ALA A 291 2.60 15.02 -12.20
C ALA A 291 1.92 15.91 -13.23
N ALA A 292 2.72 16.68 -14.00
CA ALA A 292 2.21 17.57 -15.03
C ALA A 292 1.34 16.81 -16.04
N GLY A 293 0.12 17.29 -16.25
CA GLY A 293 -0.84 16.66 -17.17
C GLY A 293 -1.55 15.42 -16.63
N ALA A 294 -1.37 15.08 -15.35
CA ALA A 294 -2.08 13.96 -14.74
C ALA A 294 -3.61 14.18 -14.75
N LEU A 295 -4.36 13.19 -15.24
CA LEU A 295 -5.81 13.21 -15.19
C LEU A 295 -6.29 13.12 -13.75
N GLN A 296 -7.14 14.06 -13.34
CA GLN A 296 -7.84 14.00 -12.04
C GLN A 296 -9.09 13.13 -12.22
N LEU A 297 -9.12 11.99 -11.53
CA LEU A 297 -10.23 11.04 -11.64
C LEU A 297 -11.37 11.47 -10.70
N PRO A 298 -12.61 11.63 -11.20
CA PRO A 298 -13.76 11.77 -10.33
C PRO A 298 -13.96 10.54 -9.46
N VAL A 299 -14.32 10.73 -8.19
CA VAL A 299 -14.49 9.66 -7.20
C VAL A 299 -15.87 9.75 -6.58
N ALA A 300 -16.54 8.60 -6.44
CA ALA A 300 -17.81 8.50 -5.72
C ALA A 300 -17.61 8.64 -4.21
N SER A 301 -18.55 9.29 -3.52
CA SER A 301 -18.74 9.10 -2.08
C SER A 301 -19.48 7.78 -1.83
N LEU A 302 -19.27 7.17 -0.67
CA LEU A 302 -19.97 5.94 -0.28
C LEU A 302 -20.88 6.17 0.92
N VAL A 303 -22.06 5.53 0.89
CA VAL A 303 -22.98 5.49 2.02
C VAL A 303 -22.51 4.40 2.97
N ASN A 304 -22.30 4.73 4.23
CA ASN A 304 -22.12 3.71 5.26
C ASN A 304 -23.49 3.20 5.70
N ALA A 305 -23.78 1.94 5.40
CA ALA A 305 -25.09 1.32 5.67
C ALA A 305 -25.44 1.22 7.16
N LYS A 306 -24.45 1.32 8.06
CA LYS A 306 -24.70 1.23 9.52
C LYS A 306 -25.23 2.52 10.10
N ASN A 307 -24.88 3.69 9.54
CA ASN A 307 -25.30 4.99 10.05
C ASN A 307 -25.99 5.89 9.00
N GLY A 308 -26.07 5.47 7.74
CA GLY A 308 -26.71 6.21 6.65
C GLY A 308 -25.94 7.45 6.17
N ALA A 309 -24.73 7.70 6.70
CA ALA A 309 -23.96 8.89 6.35
C ALA A 309 -23.14 8.67 5.06
N TYR A 310 -22.92 9.76 4.33
CA TYR A 310 -22.08 9.80 3.14
C TYR A 310 -20.64 10.14 3.51
N TYR A 311 -19.69 9.34 3.07
CA TYR A 311 -18.29 9.53 3.36
C TYR A 311 -17.45 9.71 2.08
N ALA A 312 -16.62 10.74 2.06
CA ALA A 312 -15.51 10.84 1.10
C ALA A 312 -14.38 9.89 1.52
N PRO A 313 -13.62 9.32 0.57
CA PRO A 313 -12.50 8.42 0.87
C PRO A 313 -11.25 9.20 1.31
N THR A 314 -11.36 9.93 2.41
CA THR A 314 -10.24 10.62 3.05
C THR A 314 -9.57 9.73 4.08
N TYR A 315 -8.30 9.99 4.38
CA TYR A 315 -7.57 9.27 5.41
C TYR A 315 -8.27 9.35 6.79
N ALA A 316 -8.83 10.50 7.15
CA ALA A 316 -9.56 10.67 8.41
C ALA A 316 -10.82 9.79 8.47
N ASN A 317 -11.54 9.64 7.35
CA ASN A 317 -12.71 8.76 7.27
C ASN A 317 -12.32 7.27 7.24
N ALA A 318 -11.13 6.93 6.75
CA ALA A 318 -10.57 5.57 6.85
C ALA A 318 -10.21 5.23 8.30
N SER A 319 -9.58 6.15 9.02
CA SER A 319 -9.30 5.98 10.46
C SER A 319 -10.57 5.89 11.29
N THR A 320 -11.61 6.66 10.95
CA THR A 320 -12.96 6.52 11.55
C THR A 320 -13.54 5.13 11.32
N ALA A 321 -13.36 4.57 10.10
CA ALA A 321 -13.83 3.22 9.75
C ALA A 321 -13.07 2.12 10.52
N LEU A 322 -11.79 2.32 10.78
CA LEU A 322 -11.01 1.41 11.61
C LEU A 322 -11.55 1.31 13.04
N GLY A 323 -12.13 2.41 13.54
CA GLY A 323 -12.75 2.49 14.87
C GLY A 323 -11.75 2.33 16.01
N THR A 324 -12.25 1.90 17.16
CA THR A 324 -11.41 1.60 18.32
C THR A 324 -10.81 0.20 18.18
N VAL A 325 -9.53 0.13 17.83
CA VAL A 325 -8.77 -1.12 17.72
C VAL A 325 -7.72 -1.19 18.82
N THR A 326 -7.45 -2.38 19.31
CA THR A 326 -6.48 -2.64 20.38
C THR A 326 -5.37 -3.53 19.86
N PRO A 327 -4.10 -3.12 19.95
CA PRO A 327 -2.98 -3.97 19.58
C PRO A 327 -2.84 -5.17 20.53
N PRO A 328 -2.13 -6.24 20.15
CA PRO A 328 -1.83 -7.36 21.04
C PRO A 328 -1.16 -6.91 22.33
N THR A 329 -1.63 -7.40 23.49
CA THR A 329 -1.15 -6.95 24.82
C THR A 329 -0.34 -8.00 25.57
N THR A 330 -0.22 -9.22 25.02
CA THR A 330 0.58 -10.30 25.63
C THR A 330 1.58 -10.86 24.62
N LYS A 331 2.68 -11.43 25.09
CA LYS A 331 3.69 -12.06 24.22
C LYS A 331 3.07 -13.08 23.27
N LEU A 332 2.14 -13.91 23.75
CA LEU A 332 1.48 -14.94 22.95
C LEU A 332 0.70 -14.32 21.77
N LEU A 333 -0.06 -13.26 22.05
CA LEU A 333 -0.83 -12.57 21.02
C LEU A 333 0.08 -11.78 20.09
N ALA A 334 1.07 -11.05 20.61
CA ALA A 334 1.99 -10.23 19.85
C ALA A 334 2.93 -11.03 18.92
N SER A 335 3.26 -12.27 19.31
CA SER A 335 4.06 -13.15 18.46
C SER A 335 3.32 -13.75 17.27
N ASN A 336 1.99 -13.59 17.19
CA ASN A 336 1.21 -14.02 16.05
C ASN A 336 0.98 -12.84 15.08
N PRO A 337 1.59 -12.85 13.88
CA PRO A 337 1.48 -11.76 12.92
C PRO A 337 0.02 -11.44 12.50
N ALA A 338 -0.88 -12.42 12.53
CA ALA A 338 -2.28 -12.23 12.17
C ALA A 338 -3.02 -11.30 13.15
N ASN A 339 -2.59 -11.23 14.42
CA ASN A 339 -3.24 -10.39 15.43
C ASN A 339 -2.92 -8.89 15.28
N TRP A 340 -1.98 -8.53 14.41
CA TRP A 340 -1.61 -7.14 14.13
C TRP A 340 -2.41 -6.51 12.99
N VAL A 341 -3.34 -7.25 12.39
CA VAL A 341 -4.14 -6.79 11.25
C VAL A 341 -5.54 -6.38 11.72
N PRO A 342 -5.82 -5.06 11.83
CA PRO A 342 -7.17 -4.59 12.15
C PRO A 342 -8.15 -4.96 11.02
N ASN A 343 -9.33 -5.41 11.38
CA ASN A 343 -10.39 -5.72 10.42
C ASN A 343 -11.44 -4.60 10.39
N ALA A 344 -11.66 -4.01 9.21
CA ALA A 344 -12.65 -2.96 8.95
C ALA A 344 -13.59 -3.33 7.79
N GLY A 345 -13.91 -4.60 7.58
CA GLY A 345 -14.68 -5.05 6.41
C GLY A 345 -16.12 -4.50 6.33
N ASN A 346 -16.76 -4.20 7.48
CA ASN A 346 -18.09 -3.55 7.51
C ASN A 346 -18.16 -2.60 8.73
N PRO A 347 -17.55 -1.42 8.63
CA PRO A 347 -17.37 -0.51 9.75
C PRO A 347 -18.70 0.12 10.22
N ALA A 348 -18.81 0.44 11.52
CA ALA A 348 -19.97 1.12 12.11
C ALA A 348 -20.10 2.59 11.67
N ALA A 349 -18.98 3.23 11.29
CA ALA A 349 -18.90 4.62 10.83
C ALA A 349 -17.68 4.77 9.93
N GLY A 350 -17.53 5.92 9.27
CA GLY A 350 -16.41 6.19 8.37
C GLY A 350 -16.62 5.61 6.97
N TYR A 351 -15.57 5.68 6.15
CA TYR A 351 -15.63 5.27 4.75
C TYR A 351 -15.69 3.73 4.66
N PRO A 352 -16.73 3.15 4.00
CA PRO A 352 -17.03 1.72 4.09
C PRO A 352 -15.89 0.79 3.63
N VAL A 353 -15.19 1.15 2.56
CA VAL A 353 -14.10 0.35 2.01
C VAL A 353 -12.77 0.90 2.52
N SER A 354 -12.40 0.47 3.72
CA SER A 354 -11.17 0.92 4.41
C SER A 354 -10.41 -0.25 5.03
N GLY A 355 -9.14 -0.06 5.28
CA GLY A 355 -8.30 -1.04 5.95
C GLY A 355 -6.88 -0.56 6.17
N THR A 356 -5.95 -1.49 6.34
CA THR A 356 -4.52 -1.21 6.57
C THR A 356 -3.66 -1.89 5.53
N SER A 357 -2.59 -1.22 5.09
CA SER A 357 -1.46 -1.89 4.45
C SER A 357 -0.49 -2.36 5.52
N GLN A 358 0.14 -3.52 5.31
CA GLN A 358 1.08 -4.14 6.25
C GLN A 358 2.50 -4.01 5.71
N ILE A 359 3.47 -3.91 6.63
CA ILE A 359 4.86 -4.21 6.32
C ILE A 359 5.22 -5.58 6.91
N ILE A 360 5.91 -6.40 6.10
CA ILE A 360 6.35 -7.75 6.44
C ILE A 360 7.86 -7.73 6.51
N LEU A 361 8.40 -8.16 7.63
CA LEU A 361 9.80 -8.06 8.00
C LEU A 361 10.31 -9.37 8.61
N SER A 362 11.63 -9.55 8.66
CA SER A 362 12.25 -10.57 9.49
C SER A 362 12.60 -10.01 10.86
N GLN A 363 12.43 -10.80 11.91
CA GLN A 363 12.97 -10.45 13.22
C GLN A 363 14.50 -10.49 13.21
N CYS A 364 15.13 -11.31 12.36
CA CYS A 364 16.57 -11.50 12.30
C CYS A 364 17.15 -11.07 10.96
N TYR A 365 18.23 -10.32 11.00
CA TYR A 365 19.05 -9.92 9.85
C TYR A 365 20.51 -10.29 10.11
N ALA A 366 21.14 -10.98 9.16
CA ALA A 366 22.53 -11.44 9.26
C ALA A 366 23.52 -10.27 9.31
N ASN A 367 23.22 -9.19 8.57
CA ASN A 367 24.04 -7.98 8.54
C ASN A 367 23.53 -6.97 9.59
N ALA A 368 24.39 -6.60 10.53
CA ALA A 368 24.07 -5.65 11.59
C ALA A 368 23.69 -4.26 11.05
N SER A 369 24.29 -3.81 9.94
CA SER A 369 23.96 -2.52 9.32
C SER A 369 22.57 -2.56 8.67
N VAL A 370 22.16 -3.70 8.06
CA VAL A 370 20.80 -3.91 7.54
C VAL A 370 19.79 -3.86 8.68
N LYS A 371 20.05 -4.59 9.77
CA LYS A 371 19.21 -4.58 10.98
C LYS A 371 18.99 -3.14 11.47
N SER A 372 20.06 -2.41 11.69
CA SER A 372 20.00 -1.04 12.24
C SER A 372 19.25 -0.09 11.29
N ALA A 373 19.46 -0.20 9.99
CA ALA A 373 18.77 0.63 9.01
C ALA A 373 17.27 0.32 8.91
N VAL A 374 16.88 -0.95 8.99
CA VAL A 374 15.46 -1.35 9.01
C VAL A 374 14.77 -0.81 10.28
N GLN A 375 15.39 -0.94 11.44
CA GLN A 375 14.87 -0.38 12.69
C GLN A 375 14.74 1.15 12.62
N ASP A 376 15.77 1.86 12.12
CA ASP A 376 15.77 3.32 11.99
C ASP A 376 14.69 3.80 10.99
N PHE A 377 14.55 3.13 9.84
CA PHE A 377 13.51 3.45 8.87
C PHE A 377 12.10 3.31 9.47
N LEU A 378 11.82 2.20 10.15
CA LEU A 378 10.53 1.98 10.81
C LEU A 378 10.29 2.96 11.94
N ASN A 379 11.29 3.24 12.76
CA ASN A 379 11.16 4.24 13.81
C ASN A 379 10.80 5.61 13.22
N LYS A 380 11.46 6.02 12.12
CA LYS A 380 11.12 7.26 11.41
C LYS A 380 9.72 7.22 10.82
N HIS A 381 9.31 6.10 10.22
CA HIS A 381 7.95 5.95 9.69
C HIS A 381 6.88 6.23 10.75
N TYR A 382 7.04 5.69 11.96
CA TYR A 382 6.02 5.85 13.01
C TYR A 382 6.15 7.14 13.83
N THR A 383 7.31 7.82 13.84
CA THR A 383 7.55 8.93 14.77
C THR A 383 7.97 10.24 14.12
N ASN A 384 8.45 10.22 12.87
CA ASN A 384 8.99 11.43 12.24
C ASN A 384 7.88 12.22 11.52
N ALA A 385 7.73 13.50 11.87
CA ALA A 385 6.71 14.36 11.28
C ALA A 385 6.79 14.50 9.74
N GLY A 386 7.99 14.39 9.15
CA GLY A 386 8.17 14.40 7.69
C GLY A 386 7.57 13.16 7.03
N PHE A 387 7.75 11.98 7.64
CA PHE A 387 7.12 10.75 7.17
C PHE A 387 5.59 10.81 7.30
N VAL A 388 5.09 11.27 8.44
CA VAL A 388 3.64 11.51 8.65
C VAL A 388 3.07 12.43 7.56
N SER A 389 3.77 13.52 7.24
CA SER A 389 3.36 14.45 6.18
C SER A 389 3.31 13.78 4.80
N ILE A 390 4.26 12.90 4.49
CA ILE A 390 4.26 12.11 3.24
C ILE A 390 3.07 11.15 3.20
N VAL A 391 2.78 10.45 4.29
CA VAL A 391 1.65 9.54 4.41
C VAL A 391 0.33 10.28 4.17
N HIS A 392 0.06 11.37 4.90
CA HIS A 392 -1.13 12.20 4.73
C HIS A 392 -1.22 12.82 3.32
N GLY A 393 -0.08 13.29 2.79
CA GLY A 393 -0.01 13.87 1.46
C GLY A 393 -0.35 12.90 0.32
N ASN A 394 -0.27 11.60 0.57
CA ASN A 394 -0.71 10.54 -0.34
C ASN A 394 -2.15 10.04 -0.05
N GLY A 395 -2.85 10.66 0.90
CA GLY A 395 -4.24 10.33 1.24
C GLY A 395 -4.41 9.12 2.16
N PHE A 396 -3.34 8.72 2.86
CA PHE A 396 -3.32 7.68 3.87
C PHE A 396 -3.24 8.27 5.26
N ASP A 397 -3.64 7.53 6.29
CA ASP A 397 -3.39 7.90 7.69
C ASP A 397 -2.28 7.04 8.29
N THR A 398 -1.67 7.56 9.33
CA THR A 398 -0.79 6.77 10.18
C THR A 398 -1.61 5.75 10.98
N VAL A 399 -0.98 4.68 11.39
CA VAL A 399 -1.66 3.74 12.30
C VAL A 399 -1.98 4.40 13.64
N PRO A 400 -3.05 3.98 14.36
CA PRO A 400 -3.43 4.57 15.64
C PRO A 400 -2.28 4.60 16.65
N SER A 401 -2.21 5.63 17.48
CA SER A 401 -1.08 5.86 18.41
C SER A 401 -0.83 4.72 19.40
N ASN A 402 -1.89 3.99 19.81
CA ASN A 402 -1.74 2.80 20.64
C ASN A 402 -1.02 1.66 19.90
N TYR A 403 -1.25 1.51 18.58
CA TYR A 403 -0.47 0.58 17.74
C TYR A 403 0.97 1.03 17.58
N GLN A 404 1.21 2.33 17.32
CA GLN A 404 2.57 2.87 17.21
C GLN A 404 3.37 2.60 18.48
N THR A 405 2.75 2.83 19.66
CA THR A 405 3.35 2.54 20.96
C THR A 405 3.66 1.05 21.14
N ALA A 406 2.71 0.17 20.81
CA ALA A 406 2.91 -1.27 20.93
C ALA A 406 4.00 -1.78 19.96
N ILE A 407 4.00 -1.31 18.71
CA ILE A 407 5.04 -1.63 17.71
C ILE A 407 6.43 -1.20 18.20
N SER A 408 6.53 0.02 18.74
CA SER A 408 7.79 0.53 19.31
C SER A 408 8.29 -0.34 20.47
N ASN A 409 7.39 -0.70 21.39
CA ASN A 409 7.74 -1.48 22.58
C ASN A 409 8.09 -2.93 22.27
N ASP A 410 7.40 -3.53 21.28
CA ASP A 410 7.53 -4.96 20.98
C ASP A 410 8.62 -5.25 19.95
N PHE A 411 8.72 -4.43 18.89
CA PHE A 411 9.56 -4.74 17.72
C PHE A 411 10.76 -3.82 17.54
N LEU A 412 10.74 -2.59 18.08
CA LEU A 412 11.83 -1.65 17.87
C LEU A 412 12.74 -1.50 19.09
N SER A 413 12.25 -1.74 20.33
CA SER A 413 13.02 -1.49 21.55
C SER A 413 12.99 -2.60 22.60
N ASN A 414 12.19 -3.63 22.45
CA ASN A 414 11.94 -4.68 23.47
C ASN A 414 11.49 -4.14 24.85
N ALA A 415 10.90 -2.94 24.91
CA ALA A 415 10.44 -2.36 26.18
C ALA A 415 9.34 -3.21 26.85
N SER A 416 8.58 -3.99 26.07
CA SER A 416 7.61 -4.96 26.56
C SER A 416 8.26 -6.19 27.25
N GLY A 417 9.53 -6.47 27.00
CA GLY A 417 10.22 -7.68 27.47
C GLY A 417 9.78 -8.97 26.75
N PHE A 418 9.08 -8.84 25.61
CA PHE A 418 8.58 -10.00 24.87
C PHE A 418 9.64 -10.72 24.03
N ASN A 419 10.79 -10.08 23.80
CA ASN A 419 11.86 -10.56 22.91
C ASN A 419 11.39 -10.74 21.46
N LEU A 420 10.53 -9.84 20.98
CA LEU A 420 10.05 -9.79 19.60
C LEU A 420 10.78 -8.72 18.77
N ASP A 421 11.65 -7.94 19.38
CA ASP A 421 12.39 -6.85 18.74
C ASP A 421 13.31 -7.36 17.63
N ILE A 422 13.44 -6.54 16.59
CA ILE A 422 14.29 -6.82 15.45
C ILE A 422 15.74 -6.96 15.91
N GLY A 423 16.34 -8.13 15.65
CA GLY A 423 17.71 -8.46 16.04
C GLY A 423 17.88 -8.89 17.49
N ASN A 424 16.81 -9.35 18.16
CA ASN A 424 16.89 -9.85 19.53
C ASN A 424 17.91 -11.00 19.66
N ALA A 425 18.91 -10.83 20.54
CA ALA A 425 20.01 -11.76 20.66
C ALA A 425 19.60 -13.15 21.20
N SER A 426 18.46 -13.26 21.91
CA SER A 426 17.96 -14.54 22.40
C SER A 426 17.23 -15.35 21.33
N VAL A 427 16.84 -14.71 20.21
CA VAL A 427 16.12 -15.31 19.08
C VAL A 427 17.03 -15.48 17.88
N CYS A 428 17.80 -14.45 17.54
CA CYS A 428 18.70 -14.41 16.40
C CYS A 428 20.06 -15.03 16.76
N THR A 429 20.07 -16.32 17.04
CA THR A 429 21.25 -17.07 17.50
C THR A 429 21.25 -18.51 17.00
N GLY A 430 22.39 -19.17 17.05
CA GLY A 430 22.54 -20.56 16.63
C GLY A 430 22.29 -20.75 15.14
N THR A 431 21.29 -21.55 14.78
CA THR A 431 20.90 -21.80 13.37
C THR A 431 20.09 -20.64 12.75
N VAL A 432 19.57 -19.72 13.57
CA VAL A 432 18.83 -18.55 13.12
C VAL A 432 19.83 -17.43 12.82
N THR A 433 20.34 -17.44 11.60
CA THR A 433 21.34 -16.46 11.14
C THR A 433 20.72 -15.17 10.62
N GLY A 434 19.44 -15.19 10.27
CA GLY A 434 18.73 -14.05 9.70
C GLY A 434 18.84 -13.96 8.16
N ARG A 435 18.24 -12.88 7.63
CA ARG A 435 18.26 -12.55 6.17
C ARG A 435 19.48 -11.76 5.79
#